data_bf284fb511aea8c5c8014dcaa29c4f41
#
_entry.id   bf284fb511aea8c5c8014dcaa29c4f41
#
_cell.length_a   1.000
_cell.length_b   1.000
_cell.length_c   1.000
_cell.angle_alpha   90.00
_cell.angle_beta   90.00
_cell.angle_gamma   90.00
#
_symmetry.space_group_name_H-M   'P 1'
#
loop_
_entity.id
_entity.type
_entity.pdbx_description
1 polymer ?
#
loop_
_entity_poly.entity_id
_entity_poly.type
_entity_poly.pdbx_seq_one_letter_code
_entity_poly.pdbx_strand_id
1 'polypeptide(L)'
;MAGETVFEVVDAGGCEQVVFCNHPASGLRAIVAIHSTALGPALGGTRFYPFASEREALLDVCRLARGMTYKHAACGNDLGGGKAVIIGDPATLRSEALLRAYGRFVDGLAGRYLTAEDVGTTQADMDLVHRETQYVTGVSESLGGSGDPSPATAWGVLWAMRAVAERLWGSSSLAGRHICISGVGKVGAALAGHLADEGAKLTVADVNGNRAAATAERHGALVVSPEAAHTVGCDIFAPCSARASRWRAQ
;
A
#
# COMPACT_ATOMS: atom_id res chain seq x y z
N MET A 1 2.21 20.61 25.73
CA MET A 1 2.97 20.94 24.51
C MET A 1 1.95 21.27 23.43
N ALA A 2 1.99 22.45 22.82
CA ALA A 2 1.17 22.77 21.65
C ALA A 2 1.53 21.78 20.54
N GLY A 3 0.55 21.05 20.02
CA GLY A 3 0.76 20.12 18.89
C GLY A 3 1.10 20.91 17.64
N GLU A 4 1.91 20.34 16.72
CA GLU A 4 2.16 20.94 15.41
C GLU A 4 0.85 21.31 14.73
N THR A 5 0.82 22.47 14.09
CA THR A 5 -0.31 22.94 13.30
C THR A 5 -0.43 22.17 11.99
N VAL A 6 -1.56 22.30 11.30
CA VAL A 6 -1.78 21.66 9.98
C VAL A 6 -0.70 22.10 8.98
N PHE A 7 -0.36 23.39 8.94
CA PHE A 7 0.65 23.90 8.01
C PHE A 7 2.06 23.40 8.34
N GLU A 8 2.43 23.27 9.63
CA GLU A 8 3.72 22.69 10.00
C GLU A 8 3.85 21.25 9.51
N VAL A 9 2.78 20.45 9.56
CA VAL A 9 2.78 19.09 9.02
C VAL A 9 2.88 19.08 7.49
N VAL A 10 2.16 19.97 6.81
CA VAL A 10 2.18 20.09 5.35
C VAL A 10 3.57 20.53 4.86
N ASP A 11 4.17 21.53 5.52
CA ASP A 11 5.51 22.04 5.19
C ASP A 11 6.59 20.97 5.44
N ALA A 12 6.55 20.28 6.57
CA ALA A 12 7.46 19.17 6.87
C ALA A 12 7.30 17.99 5.88
N GLY A 13 6.09 17.76 5.38
CA GLY A 13 5.78 16.78 4.35
C GLY A 13 6.22 17.21 2.95
N GLY A 14 6.42 18.51 2.71
CA GLY A 14 6.75 19.11 1.42
C GLY A 14 5.61 19.00 0.39
N CYS A 15 4.35 18.97 0.84
CA CYS A 15 3.21 18.81 -0.04
C CYS A 15 2.82 20.12 -0.72
N GLU A 16 2.61 20.08 -2.05
CA GLU A 16 2.08 21.20 -2.83
C GLU A 16 0.64 21.55 -2.46
N GLN A 17 -0.16 20.53 -2.10
CA GLN A 17 -1.57 20.71 -1.78
C GLN A 17 -2.06 19.60 -0.84
N VAL A 18 -2.89 19.99 0.13
CA VAL A 18 -3.64 19.05 0.97
C VAL A 18 -5.12 19.46 0.95
N VAL A 19 -5.99 18.49 0.68
CA VAL A 19 -7.45 18.70 0.58
C VAL A 19 -8.16 17.83 1.59
N PHE A 20 -9.01 18.44 2.39
CA PHE A 20 -9.89 17.76 3.34
C PHE A 20 -11.27 17.56 2.71
N CYS A 21 -11.70 16.31 2.63
CA CYS A 21 -12.96 15.90 2.06
C CYS A 21 -13.91 15.50 3.19
N ASN A 22 -15.03 16.19 3.33
CA ASN A 22 -16.04 15.91 4.34
C ASN A 22 -17.43 15.83 3.70
N HIS A 23 -18.09 14.66 3.84
CA HIS A 23 -19.45 14.46 3.37
C HIS A 23 -20.27 13.73 4.44
N PRO A 24 -20.90 14.49 5.37
CA PRO A 24 -21.58 13.95 6.55
C PRO A 24 -22.67 12.90 6.22
N ALA A 25 -23.41 13.10 5.13
CA ALA A 25 -24.49 12.22 4.74
C ALA A 25 -24.04 10.79 4.39
N SER A 26 -22.77 10.60 3.95
CA SER A 26 -22.21 9.29 3.69
C SER A 26 -21.18 8.84 4.77
N GLY A 27 -20.92 9.69 5.76
CA GLY A 27 -19.88 9.45 6.77
C GLY A 27 -18.46 9.61 6.25
N LEU A 28 -18.25 10.16 5.02
CA LEU A 28 -16.92 10.34 4.46
C LEU A 28 -16.14 11.42 5.21
N ARG A 29 -14.97 11.04 5.69
CA ARG A 29 -13.90 11.95 6.13
C ARG A 29 -12.61 11.47 5.50
N ALA A 30 -12.05 12.25 4.57
CA ALA A 30 -10.85 11.88 3.85
C ALA A 30 -9.88 13.06 3.72
N ILE A 31 -8.62 12.74 3.51
CA ILE A 31 -7.56 13.72 3.22
C ILE A 31 -6.84 13.25 1.98
N VAL A 32 -6.68 14.13 1.00
CA VAL A 32 -5.85 13.92 -0.19
C VAL A 32 -4.63 14.82 -0.09
N ALA A 33 -3.43 14.25 -0.17
CA ALA A 33 -2.17 14.98 -0.22
C ALA A 33 -1.54 14.82 -1.60
N ILE A 34 -1.21 15.93 -2.24
CA ILE A 34 -0.41 16.02 -3.46
C ILE A 34 0.96 16.53 -3.01
N HIS A 35 1.99 15.67 -3.08
CA HIS A 35 3.34 16.05 -2.69
C HIS A 35 4.03 16.81 -3.82
N SER A 36 3.97 16.28 -5.05
CA SER A 36 4.57 16.96 -6.21
C SER A 36 3.86 16.58 -7.50
N THR A 37 3.71 17.58 -8.37
CA THR A 37 3.23 17.43 -9.74
C THR A 37 4.33 17.74 -10.79
N ALA A 38 5.58 17.86 -10.37
CA ALA A 38 6.69 18.24 -11.23
C ALA A 38 6.92 17.28 -12.41
N LEU A 39 6.66 15.99 -12.25
CA LEU A 39 6.77 14.98 -13.32
C LEU A 39 5.45 14.71 -14.04
N GLY A 40 4.34 15.22 -13.54
CA GLY A 40 3.00 14.98 -14.08
C GLY A 40 1.95 14.87 -12.99
N PRO A 41 0.71 14.44 -13.33
CA PRO A 41 -0.35 14.26 -12.35
C PRO A 41 0.09 13.40 -11.18
N ALA A 42 -0.27 13.80 -9.97
CA ALA A 42 0.06 13.04 -8.77
C ALA A 42 -0.74 11.74 -8.72
N LEU A 43 -0.08 10.58 -8.59
CA LEU A 43 -0.75 9.30 -8.44
C LEU A 43 -0.42 8.68 -7.08
N GLY A 44 -1.42 8.07 -6.47
CA GLY A 44 -1.25 7.24 -5.27
C GLY A 44 -2.56 6.68 -4.76
N GLY A 45 -2.48 5.53 -4.09
CA GLY A 45 -3.64 4.79 -3.61
C GLY A 45 -4.35 5.44 -2.44
N THR A 46 -5.60 5.06 -2.22
CA THR A 46 -6.45 5.50 -1.12
C THR A 46 -6.44 4.48 0.00
N ARG A 47 -5.86 4.83 1.13
CA ARG A 47 -5.87 4.01 2.34
C ARG A 47 -7.15 4.23 3.12
N PHE A 48 -7.88 3.17 3.45
CA PHE A 48 -9.04 3.23 4.33
C PHE A 48 -8.67 2.58 5.66
N TYR A 49 -8.48 3.41 6.71
CA TYR A 49 -7.87 2.93 7.94
C TYR A 49 -8.40 3.67 9.18
N PRO A 50 -8.60 2.95 10.32
CA PRO A 50 -9.03 3.55 11.58
C PRO A 50 -7.85 4.23 12.30
N PHE A 51 -7.45 5.40 11.80
CA PHE A 51 -6.41 6.21 12.44
C PHE A 51 -6.82 6.62 13.85
N ALA A 52 -5.87 6.64 14.78
CA ALA A 52 -6.14 7.06 16.17
C ALA A 52 -6.47 8.56 16.29
N SER A 53 -6.07 9.37 15.31
CA SER A 53 -6.38 10.80 15.24
C SER A 53 -6.30 11.32 13.81
N GLU A 54 -6.96 12.47 13.55
CA GLU A 54 -6.86 13.19 12.28
C GLU A 54 -5.42 13.65 12.01
N ARG A 55 -4.67 13.97 13.06
CA ARG A 55 -3.26 14.32 12.97
C ARG A 55 -2.41 13.15 12.47
N GLU A 56 -2.66 11.95 12.98
CA GLU A 56 -1.97 10.75 12.51
C GLU A 56 -2.29 10.48 11.03
N ALA A 57 -3.55 10.65 10.63
CA ALA A 57 -3.98 10.51 9.24
C ALA A 57 -3.28 11.53 8.33
N LEU A 58 -3.17 12.81 8.77
CA LEU A 58 -2.49 13.86 8.02
C LEU A 58 -0.99 13.59 7.87
N LEU A 59 -0.32 13.18 8.95
CA LEU A 59 1.11 12.81 8.90
C LEU A 59 1.35 11.63 7.96
N ASP A 60 0.51 10.60 8.04
CA ASP A 60 0.65 9.39 7.21
C ASP A 60 0.42 9.71 5.74
N VAL A 61 -0.62 10.48 5.40
CA VAL A 61 -0.93 10.82 4.00
C VAL A 61 0.17 11.67 3.36
N CYS A 62 0.73 12.66 4.07
CA CYS A 62 1.83 13.49 3.57
C CYS A 62 3.11 12.66 3.35
N ARG A 63 3.47 11.80 4.33
CA ARG A 63 4.63 10.91 4.22
C ARG A 63 4.49 9.95 3.04
N LEU A 64 3.31 9.36 2.85
CA LEU A 64 3.05 8.43 1.77
C LEU A 64 3.03 9.12 0.40
N ALA A 65 2.45 10.32 0.31
CA ALA A 65 2.47 11.13 -0.92
C ALA A 65 3.90 11.45 -1.37
N ARG A 66 4.78 11.83 -0.43
CA ARG A 66 6.20 12.02 -0.68
C ARG A 66 6.88 10.74 -1.17
N GLY A 67 6.59 9.61 -0.54
CA GLY A 67 7.09 8.30 -0.96
C GLY A 67 6.69 7.96 -2.40
N MET A 68 5.46 8.30 -2.81
CA MET A 68 4.98 8.08 -4.18
C MET A 68 5.76 8.92 -5.21
N THR A 69 6.11 10.18 -4.91
CA THR A 69 6.96 11.01 -5.78
C THR A 69 8.30 10.32 -6.07
N TYR A 70 9.00 9.87 -5.02
CA TYR A 70 10.27 9.18 -5.18
C TYR A 70 10.14 7.85 -5.92
N LYS A 71 9.04 7.13 -5.66
CA LYS A 71 8.77 5.85 -6.28
C LYS A 71 8.55 5.99 -7.79
N HIS A 72 7.78 6.99 -8.24
CA HIS A 72 7.56 7.27 -9.65
C HIS A 72 8.84 7.77 -10.33
N ALA A 73 9.58 8.65 -9.68
CA ALA A 73 10.86 9.12 -10.20
C ALA A 73 11.87 7.97 -10.38
N ALA A 74 11.95 7.06 -9.41
CA ALA A 74 12.84 5.90 -9.48
C ALA A 74 12.44 4.91 -10.60
N CYS A 75 11.14 4.82 -10.91
CA CYS A 75 10.64 3.98 -12.01
C CYS A 75 10.71 4.66 -13.39
N GLY A 76 11.07 5.96 -13.46
CA GLY A 76 11.07 6.72 -14.71
C GLY A 76 9.68 7.03 -15.26
N ASN A 77 8.65 7.07 -14.39
CA ASN A 77 7.29 7.41 -14.80
C ASN A 77 7.08 8.92 -14.83
N ASP A 78 6.33 9.41 -15.82
CA ASP A 78 5.90 10.81 -15.94
C ASP A 78 4.69 11.09 -15.04
N LEU A 79 4.82 10.73 -13.75
CA LEU A 79 3.78 10.90 -12.74
C LEU A 79 4.36 11.55 -11.48
N GLY A 80 3.60 12.45 -10.92
CA GLY A 80 3.85 13.03 -9.60
C GLY A 80 3.46 12.08 -8.46
N GLY A 81 3.65 12.53 -7.24
CA GLY A 81 3.31 11.76 -6.05
C GLY A 81 2.12 12.32 -5.29
N GLY A 82 1.12 11.50 -5.08
CA GLY A 82 -0.01 11.79 -4.22
C GLY A 82 -0.38 10.60 -3.34
N LYS A 83 -1.27 10.86 -2.41
CA LYS A 83 -1.87 9.83 -1.55
C LYS A 83 -3.21 10.30 -1.03
N ALA A 84 -4.10 9.36 -0.74
CA ALA A 84 -5.30 9.68 0.01
C ALA A 84 -5.49 8.74 1.21
N VAL A 85 -6.18 9.24 2.22
CA VAL A 85 -6.66 8.43 3.35
C VAL A 85 -8.13 8.69 3.57
N ILE A 86 -8.90 7.63 3.82
CA ILE A 86 -10.26 7.69 4.36
C ILE A 86 -10.15 7.28 5.83
N ILE A 87 -10.65 8.14 6.73
CA ILE A 87 -10.53 7.95 8.17
C ILE A 87 -11.73 7.14 8.67
N GLY A 88 -11.47 5.92 9.13
CA GLY A 88 -12.47 5.04 9.72
C GLY A 88 -12.17 3.56 9.50
N ASP A 89 -12.99 2.72 10.08
CA ASP A 89 -12.87 1.27 9.90
C ASP A 89 -13.63 0.83 8.63
N PRO A 90 -12.92 0.29 7.62
CA PRO A 90 -13.57 -0.19 6.40
C PRO A 90 -14.57 -1.32 6.64
N ALA A 91 -14.45 -2.08 7.75
CA ALA A 91 -15.39 -3.15 8.07
C ALA A 91 -16.78 -2.61 8.45
N THR A 92 -16.86 -1.37 8.96
CA THR A 92 -18.11 -0.78 9.46
C THR A 92 -18.60 0.40 8.62
N LEU A 93 -17.69 1.18 8.01
CA LEU A 93 -18.03 2.42 7.31
C LEU A 93 -18.09 2.29 5.79
N ARG A 94 -17.53 1.22 5.22
CA ARG A 94 -17.53 1.03 3.76
C ARG A 94 -18.95 0.97 3.23
N SER A 95 -19.26 1.86 2.28
CA SER A 95 -20.52 1.86 1.56
C SER A 95 -20.36 2.46 0.16
N GLU A 96 -21.24 2.09 -0.77
CA GLU A 96 -21.25 2.70 -2.12
C GLU A 96 -21.39 4.22 -2.03
N ALA A 97 -22.26 4.71 -1.15
CA ALA A 97 -22.47 6.15 -0.95
C ALA A 97 -21.21 6.89 -0.53
N LEU A 98 -20.39 6.29 0.36
CA LEU A 98 -19.11 6.85 0.81
C LEU A 98 -18.09 6.88 -0.32
N LEU A 99 -17.95 5.78 -1.04
CA LEU A 99 -16.96 5.65 -2.12
C LEU A 99 -17.30 6.55 -3.32
N ARG A 100 -18.57 6.66 -3.66
CA ARG A 100 -19.02 7.61 -4.68
C ARG A 100 -18.84 9.06 -4.24
N ALA A 101 -19.11 9.40 -2.98
CA ALA A 101 -18.80 10.73 -2.46
C ALA A 101 -17.30 11.04 -2.55
N TYR A 102 -16.43 10.07 -2.22
CA TYR A 102 -15.00 10.19 -2.40
C TYR A 102 -14.62 10.40 -3.87
N GLY A 103 -15.21 9.64 -4.80
CA GLY A 103 -15.00 9.81 -6.24
C GLY A 103 -15.28 11.24 -6.73
N ARG A 104 -16.38 11.85 -6.29
CA ARG A 104 -16.71 13.27 -6.62
C ARG A 104 -15.67 14.26 -6.09
N PHE A 105 -15.09 14.03 -4.91
CA PHE A 105 -13.97 14.86 -4.42
C PHE A 105 -12.72 14.69 -5.26
N VAL A 106 -12.41 13.46 -5.71
CA VAL A 106 -11.28 13.21 -6.61
C VAL A 106 -11.51 13.88 -7.96
N ASP A 107 -12.73 13.81 -8.50
CA ASP A 107 -13.10 14.46 -9.76
C ASP A 107 -12.90 15.99 -9.69
N GLY A 108 -13.27 16.59 -8.55
CA GLY A 108 -13.07 18.02 -8.28
C GLY A 108 -11.62 18.49 -8.28
N LEU A 109 -10.64 17.55 -8.23
CA LEU A 109 -9.20 17.86 -8.39
C LEU A 109 -8.77 17.93 -9.87
N ALA A 110 -9.70 17.71 -10.80
CA ALA A 110 -9.54 17.92 -12.24
C ALA A 110 -8.27 17.25 -12.82
N GLY A 111 -7.95 16.05 -12.38
CA GLY A 111 -6.81 15.27 -12.87
C GLY A 111 -5.47 15.61 -12.22
N ARG A 112 -5.41 16.55 -11.29
CA ARG A 112 -4.18 16.77 -10.52
C ARG A 112 -3.80 15.60 -9.63
N TYR A 113 -4.79 14.79 -9.24
CA TYR A 113 -4.60 13.57 -8.45
C TYR A 113 -5.36 12.41 -9.09
N LEU A 114 -4.67 11.29 -9.26
CA LEU A 114 -5.21 10.02 -9.66
C LEU A 114 -5.18 9.07 -8.47
N THR A 115 -6.34 8.47 -8.17
CA THR A 115 -6.47 7.51 -7.07
C THR A 115 -6.29 6.08 -7.53
N ALA A 116 -6.02 5.18 -6.59
CA ALA A 116 -5.91 3.73 -6.78
C ALA A 116 -6.27 3.00 -5.49
N GLU A 117 -6.29 1.67 -5.50
CA GLU A 117 -6.42 0.90 -4.26
C GLU A 117 -5.16 1.00 -3.38
N ASP A 118 -5.34 0.85 -2.07
CA ASP A 118 -4.31 0.69 -1.06
C ASP A 118 -4.89 -0.12 0.12
N VAL A 119 -4.19 -0.15 1.24
CA VAL A 119 -4.65 -0.84 2.46
C VAL A 119 -6.08 -0.38 2.84
N GLY A 120 -6.97 -1.36 3.01
CA GLY A 120 -8.36 -1.12 3.39
C GLY A 120 -9.31 -0.81 2.23
N THR A 121 -8.81 -0.57 1.01
CA THR A 121 -9.60 -0.50 -0.21
C THR A 121 -9.35 -1.71 -1.11
N THR A 122 -10.22 -1.90 -2.08
CA THR A 122 -10.19 -3.02 -3.02
C THR A 122 -10.45 -2.53 -4.44
N GLN A 123 -10.16 -3.38 -5.44
CA GLN A 123 -10.55 -3.13 -6.82
C GLN A 123 -12.04 -2.79 -6.98
N ALA A 124 -12.92 -3.53 -6.29
CA ALA A 124 -14.36 -3.24 -6.33
C ALA A 124 -14.71 -1.85 -5.78
N ASP A 125 -13.94 -1.35 -4.80
CA ASP A 125 -14.11 0.03 -4.30
C ASP A 125 -13.68 1.04 -5.37
N MET A 126 -12.61 0.75 -6.13
CA MET A 126 -12.17 1.61 -7.25
C MET A 126 -13.18 1.61 -8.40
N ASP A 127 -13.85 0.48 -8.65
CA ASP A 127 -14.95 0.41 -9.62
C ASP A 127 -16.12 1.33 -9.22
N LEU A 128 -16.41 1.44 -7.92
CA LEU A 128 -17.42 2.37 -7.41
C LEU A 128 -16.96 3.84 -7.52
N VAL A 129 -15.70 4.12 -7.23
CA VAL A 129 -15.10 5.45 -7.42
C VAL A 129 -15.13 5.85 -8.90
N HIS A 130 -14.86 4.90 -9.79
CA HIS A 130 -14.87 5.12 -11.25
C HIS A 130 -16.22 5.60 -11.80
N ARG A 131 -17.32 5.29 -11.13
CA ARG A 131 -18.64 5.79 -11.52
C ARG A 131 -18.77 7.31 -11.42
N GLU A 132 -17.91 7.97 -10.64
CA GLU A 132 -17.96 9.42 -10.38
C GLU A 132 -16.78 10.16 -11.00
N THR A 133 -15.69 9.48 -11.37
CA THR A 133 -14.47 10.11 -11.92
C THR A 133 -13.70 9.17 -12.82
N GLN A 134 -13.05 9.72 -13.84
CA GLN A 134 -12.07 9.00 -14.66
C GLN A 134 -10.67 8.98 -14.02
N TYR A 135 -10.44 9.77 -12.97
CA TYR A 135 -9.12 9.92 -12.33
C TYR A 135 -8.89 8.84 -11.27
N VAL A 136 -9.07 7.59 -11.68
CA VAL A 136 -8.89 6.39 -10.87
C VAL A 136 -8.23 5.30 -11.69
N THR A 137 -7.32 4.56 -11.10
CA THR A 137 -6.67 3.39 -11.70
C THR A 137 -6.84 2.15 -10.82
N GLY A 138 -6.48 0.96 -11.34
CA GLY A 138 -6.73 -0.30 -10.63
C GLY A 138 -8.20 -0.71 -10.63
N VAL A 139 -9.02 -0.16 -11.52
CA VAL A 139 -10.38 -0.66 -11.77
C VAL A 139 -10.34 -1.99 -12.51
N SER A 140 -11.46 -2.71 -12.52
CA SER A 140 -11.55 -4.02 -13.15
C SER A 140 -11.22 -3.97 -14.65
N GLU A 141 -10.68 -5.07 -15.18
CA GLU A 141 -10.36 -5.20 -16.61
C GLU A 141 -11.59 -5.00 -17.49
N SER A 142 -12.77 -5.41 -17.02
CA SER A 142 -14.04 -5.18 -17.71
C SER A 142 -14.40 -3.70 -17.87
N LEU A 143 -13.83 -2.83 -17.06
CA LEU A 143 -13.94 -1.37 -17.14
C LEU A 143 -12.72 -0.71 -17.83
N GLY A 144 -11.84 -1.51 -18.43
CA GLY A 144 -10.65 -1.03 -19.10
C GLY A 144 -9.46 -0.76 -18.18
N GLY A 145 -9.51 -1.23 -16.94
CA GLY A 145 -8.45 -1.08 -15.96
C GLY A 145 -7.41 -2.19 -15.96
N SER A 146 -6.43 -2.09 -15.09
CA SER A 146 -5.33 -3.05 -14.93
C SER A 146 -5.57 -4.11 -13.85
N GLY A 147 -6.72 -4.06 -13.19
CA GLY A 147 -7.05 -5.01 -12.12
C GLY A 147 -6.25 -4.81 -10.82
N ASP A 148 -6.18 -5.88 -10.02
CA ASP A 148 -5.46 -5.91 -8.74
C ASP A 148 -3.94 -5.78 -8.95
N PRO A 149 -3.26 -4.78 -8.37
CA PRO A 149 -1.82 -4.58 -8.53
C PRO A 149 -0.97 -5.58 -7.73
N SER A 150 -1.57 -6.41 -6.87
CA SER A 150 -0.82 -7.28 -5.95
C SER A 150 0.09 -8.30 -6.63
N PRO A 151 -0.30 -8.96 -7.74
CA PRO A 151 0.60 -9.85 -8.47
C PRO A 151 1.83 -9.12 -9.01
N ALA A 152 1.64 -7.97 -9.66
CA ALA A 152 2.75 -7.15 -10.17
C ALA A 152 3.66 -6.64 -9.03
N THR A 153 3.08 -6.29 -7.89
CA THR A 153 3.82 -5.89 -6.69
C THR A 153 4.69 -7.04 -6.18
N ALA A 154 4.17 -8.26 -6.11
CA ALA A 154 4.93 -9.44 -5.70
C ALA A 154 6.11 -9.71 -6.64
N TRP A 155 5.92 -9.58 -7.95
CA TRP A 155 6.98 -9.65 -8.94
C TRP A 155 8.06 -8.58 -8.69
N GLY A 156 7.67 -7.35 -8.44
CA GLY A 156 8.60 -6.24 -8.12
C GLY A 156 9.46 -6.55 -6.89
N VAL A 157 8.85 -7.11 -5.84
CA VAL A 157 9.58 -7.54 -4.63
C VAL A 157 10.56 -8.67 -4.95
N LEU A 158 10.15 -9.68 -5.71
CA LEU A 158 11.03 -10.77 -6.14
C LEU A 158 12.26 -10.26 -6.91
N TRP A 159 12.07 -9.37 -7.89
CA TRP A 159 13.18 -8.79 -8.65
C TRP A 159 14.11 -7.94 -7.78
N ALA A 160 13.58 -7.21 -6.80
CA ALA A 160 14.40 -6.50 -5.82
C ALA A 160 15.24 -7.48 -4.98
N MET A 161 14.64 -8.59 -4.52
CA MET A 161 15.38 -9.64 -3.79
C MET A 161 16.50 -10.26 -4.64
N ARG A 162 16.25 -10.55 -5.92
CA ARG A 162 17.25 -11.06 -6.85
C ARG A 162 18.40 -10.08 -7.04
N ALA A 163 18.12 -8.79 -7.23
CA ALA A 163 19.15 -7.76 -7.37
C ALA A 163 20.01 -7.62 -6.12
N VAL A 164 19.40 -7.69 -4.93
CA VAL A 164 20.12 -7.69 -3.66
C VAL A 164 20.96 -8.96 -3.49
N ALA A 165 20.42 -10.13 -3.84
CA ALA A 165 21.13 -11.40 -3.79
C ALA A 165 22.37 -11.38 -4.69
N GLU A 166 22.25 -10.89 -5.92
CA GLU A 166 23.38 -10.71 -6.85
C GLU A 166 24.44 -9.81 -6.22
N ARG A 167 24.05 -8.70 -5.62
CA ARG A 167 24.99 -7.75 -4.99
C ARG A 167 25.70 -8.31 -3.76
N LEU A 168 25.01 -9.08 -2.93
CA LEU A 168 25.54 -9.58 -1.67
C LEU A 168 26.24 -10.92 -1.81
N TRP A 169 25.76 -11.79 -2.71
CA TRP A 169 26.20 -13.18 -2.79
C TRP A 169 26.79 -13.58 -4.16
N GLY A 170 26.85 -12.63 -5.10
CA GLY A 170 27.37 -12.87 -6.45
C GLY A 170 26.49 -13.76 -7.33
N SER A 171 25.21 -13.93 -6.94
CA SER A 171 24.22 -14.69 -7.70
C SER A 171 22.82 -14.18 -7.41
N SER A 172 22.03 -13.99 -8.45
CA SER A 172 20.62 -13.60 -8.33
C SER A 172 19.68 -14.75 -7.91
N SER A 173 20.19 -15.98 -7.82
CA SER A 173 19.40 -17.14 -7.42
C SER A 173 19.02 -17.08 -5.94
N LEU A 174 17.74 -17.33 -5.66
CA LEU A 174 17.20 -17.47 -4.32
C LEU A 174 17.04 -18.93 -3.89
N ALA A 175 17.44 -19.89 -4.74
CA ALA A 175 17.37 -21.31 -4.45
C ALA A 175 18.13 -21.67 -3.17
N GLY A 176 17.46 -22.38 -2.26
CA GLY A 176 18.01 -22.79 -0.95
C GLY A 176 18.10 -21.67 0.09
N ARG A 177 17.88 -20.41 -0.27
CA ARG A 177 17.85 -19.28 0.67
C ARG A 177 16.63 -19.37 1.58
N HIS A 178 16.82 -19.01 2.85
CA HIS A 178 15.73 -18.97 3.81
C HIS A 178 15.12 -17.57 3.86
N ILE A 179 13.85 -17.48 3.52
CA ILE A 179 13.10 -16.21 3.45
C ILE A 179 11.93 -16.25 4.42
N CYS A 180 11.86 -15.25 5.31
CA CYS A 180 10.74 -15.08 6.23
C CYS A 180 9.79 -13.99 5.72
N ILE A 181 8.53 -14.36 5.44
CA ILE A 181 7.48 -13.44 4.97
C ILE A 181 6.54 -13.12 6.13
N SER A 182 6.54 -11.87 6.57
CA SER A 182 5.63 -11.38 7.60
C SER A 182 4.43 -10.68 6.95
N GLY A 183 3.31 -11.38 6.90
CA GLY A 183 2.07 -11.01 6.21
C GLY A 183 1.89 -11.76 4.89
N VAL A 184 0.94 -12.69 4.85
CA VAL A 184 0.56 -13.43 3.64
C VAL A 184 -0.83 -13.02 3.14
N GLY A 185 -1.01 -11.69 3.02
CA GLY A 185 -2.12 -11.10 2.29
C GLY A 185 -1.95 -11.28 0.78
N LYS A 186 -2.61 -10.45 -0.05
CA LYS A 186 -2.56 -10.56 -1.51
C LYS A 186 -1.11 -10.58 -2.06
N VAL A 187 -0.26 -9.64 -1.65
CA VAL A 187 1.14 -9.55 -2.10
C VAL A 187 1.99 -10.66 -1.51
N GLY A 188 1.94 -10.88 -0.18
CA GLY A 188 2.81 -11.87 0.48
C GLY A 188 2.50 -13.30 0.05
N ALA A 189 1.24 -13.65 -0.21
CA ALA A 189 0.86 -14.96 -0.71
C ALA A 189 1.35 -15.18 -2.15
N ALA A 190 1.23 -14.18 -3.03
CA ALA A 190 1.77 -14.26 -4.39
C ALA A 190 3.31 -14.36 -4.38
N LEU A 191 3.97 -13.58 -3.51
CA LEU A 191 5.42 -13.64 -3.33
C LEU A 191 5.88 -15.01 -2.83
N ALA A 192 5.15 -15.63 -1.89
CA ALA A 192 5.44 -16.98 -1.41
C ALA A 192 5.44 -18.01 -2.55
N GLY A 193 4.46 -17.90 -3.47
CA GLY A 193 4.42 -18.74 -4.66
C GLY A 193 5.67 -18.59 -5.53
N HIS A 194 6.01 -17.36 -5.90
CA HIS A 194 7.18 -17.08 -6.73
C HIS A 194 8.50 -17.57 -6.08
N LEU A 195 8.65 -17.39 -4.77
CA LEU A 195 9.83 -17.83 -4.05
C LEU A 195 9.92 -19.36 -3.92
N ALA A 196 8.78 -20.03 -3.73
CA ALA A 196 8.72 -21.49 -3.73
C ALA A 196 9.10 -22.07 -5.11
N ASP A 197 8.62 -21.47 -6.19
CA ASP A 197 8.97 -21.86 -7.57
C ASP A 197 10.48 -21.71 -7.85
N GLU A 198 11.14 -20.77 -7.17
CA GLU A 198 12.61 -20.61 -7.21
C GLU A 198 13.38 -21.56 -6.29
N GLY A 199 12.70 -22.37 -5.50
CA GLY A 199 13.34 -23.32 -4.57
C GLY A 199 13.84 -22.67 -3.29
N ALA A 200 13.31 -21.51 -2.89
CA ALA A 200 13.61 -20.89 -1.60
C ALA A 200 12.96 -21.68 -0.45
N LYS A 201 13.56 -21.64 0.74
CA LYS A 201 12.96 -22.14 1.98
C LYS A 201 12.15 -21.04 2.62
N LEU A 202 10.89 -21.33 2.96
CA LEU A 202 9.97 -20.29 3.41
C LEU A 202 9.57 -20.47 4.87
N THR A 203 9.54 -19.35 5.59
CA THR A 203 8.81 -19.20 6.85
C THR A 203 7.79 -18.08 6.67
N VAL A 204 6.55 -18.31 7.11
CA VAL A 204 5.45 -17.34 6.93
C VAL A 204 4.80 -17.04 8.27
N ALA A 205 4.33 -15.80 8.41
CA ALA A 205 3.54 -15.34 9.54
C ALA A 205 2.39 -14.44 9.06
N ASP A 206 1.22 -14.56 9.67
CA ASP A 206 0.09 -13.64 9.46
C ASP A 206 -0.76 -13.58 10.72
N VAL A 207 -1.39 -12.42 10.99
CA VAL A 207 -2.36 -12.26 12.08
C VAL A 207 -3.61 -13.14 11.87
N ASN A 208 -3.89 -13.49 10.62
CA ASN A 208 -4.88 -14.48 10.25
C ASN A 208 -4.19 -15.85 10.10
N GLY A 209 -4.27 -16.67 11.14
CA GLY A 209 -3.64 -18.00 11.18
C GLY A 209 -4.09 -18.93 10.05
N ASN A 210 -5.34 -18.80 9.58
CA ASN A 210 -5.82 -19.63 8.45
C ASN A 210 -5.10 -19.28 7.14
N ARG A 211 -4.80 -17.99 6.91
CA ARG A 211 -4.00 -17.58 5.73
C ARG A 211 -2.58 -18.10 5.81
N ALA A 212 -1.95 -18.01 6.99
CA ALA A 212 -0.62 -18.54 7.19
C ALA A 212 -0.57 -20.05 6.94
N ALA A 213 -1.51 -20.80 7.51
CA ALA A 213 -1.62 -22.26 7.35
C ALA A 213 -1.84 -22.64 5.87
N ALA A 214 -2.79 -21.99 5.18
CA ALA A 214 -3.07 -22.28 3.76
C ALA A 214 -1.87 -21.96 2.85
N THR A 215 -1.12 -20.88 3.14
CA THR A 215 0.09 -20.55 2.38
C THR A 215 1.20 -21.58 2.65
N ALA A 216 1.37 -21.98 3.90
CA ALA A 216 2.35 -22.98 4.30
C ALA A 216 2.06 -24.35 3.66
N GLU A 217 0.83 -24.81 3.69
CA GLU A 217 0.41 -26.06 3.06
C GLU A 217 0.68 -26.06 1.55
N ARG A 218 0.34 -24.96 0.88
CA ARG A 218 0.49 -24.83 -0.58
C ARG A 218 1.95 -24.81 -1.03
N HIS A 219 2.85 -24.19 -0.24
CA HIS A 219 4.20 -23.88 -0.66
C HIS A 219 5.30 -24.55 0.20
N GLY A 220 4.93 -25.46 1.12
CA GLY A 220 5.88 -26.16 1.99
C GLY A 220 6.59 -25.24 2.98
N ALA A 221 5.96 -24.17 3.43
CA ALA A 221 6.55 -23.20 4.34
C ALA A 221 6.35 -23.58 5.81
N LEU A 222 7.21 -23.07 6.69
CA LEU A 222 7.04 -23.14 8.14
C LEU A 222 6.13 -21.96 8.60
N VAL A 223 5.25 -22.21 9.56
CA VAL A 223 4.41 -21.16 10.17
C VAL A 223 5.01 -20.74 11.51
N VAL A 224 5.12 -19.44 11.72
CA VAL A 224 5.46 -18.86 13.03
C VAL A 224 4.44 -17.80 13.44
N SER A 225 4.42 -17.43 14.71
CA SER A 225 3.55 -16.35 15.15
C SER A 225 4.02 -14.99 14.58
N PRO A 226 3.11 -14.01 14.40
CA PRO A 226 3.50 -12.68 13.92
C PRO A 226 4.56 -12.00 14.79
N GLU A 227 4.51 -12.27 16.11
CA GLU A 227 5.46 -11.72 17.09
C GLU A 227 6.85 -12.34 16.95
N ALA A 228 6.94 -13.60 16.55
CA ALA A 228 8.21 -14.32 16.38
C ALA A 228 8.84 -14.08 15.00
N ALA A 229 8.09 -13.60 14.01
CA ALA A 229 8.56 -13.50 12.62
C ALA A 229 9.88 -12.70 12.47
N HIS A 230 10.05 -11.63 13.25
CA HIS A 230 11.24 -10.78 13.18
C HIS A 230 12.48 -11.38 13.88
N THR A 231 12.32 -12.46 14.65
CA THR A 231 13.42 -13.17 15.32
C THR A 231 13.84 -14.44 14.60
N VAL A 232 13.17 -14.78 13.50
CA VAL A 232 13.51 -15.94 12.67
C VAL A 232 14.88 -15.71 12.03
N GLY A 233 15.80 -16.66 12.24
CA GLY A 233 17.08 -16.68 11.52
C GLY A 233 16.84 -16.98 10.05
N CYS A 234 16.94 -15.96 9.18
CA CYS A 234 16.70 -16.06 7.74
C CYS A 234 17.71 -15.23 6.95
N ASP A 235 17.89 -15.54 5.67
CA ASP A 235 18.74 -14.76 4.76
C ASP A 235 18.05 -13.44 4.37
N ILE A 236 16.72 -13.46 4.18
CA ILE A 236 15.91 -12.29 3.79
C ILE A 236 14.65 -12.25 4.65
N PHE A 237 14.36 -11.07 5.21
CA PHE A 237 13.09 -10.79 5.87
C PHE A 237 12.22 -9.90 4.98
N ALA A 238 11.00 -10.37 4.66
CA ALA A 238 10.05 -9.68 3.78
C ALA A 238 8.82 -9.18 4.59
N PRO A 239 8.78 -7.91 5.02
CA PRO A 239 7.66 -7.34 5.75
C PRO A 239 6.51 -6.98 4.78
N CYS A 240 5.61 -7.92 4.51
CA CYS A 240 4.44 -7.76 3.63
C CYS A 240 3.14 -7.42 4.36
N SER A 241 3.20 -7.09 5.66
CA SER A 241 2.03 -6.72 6.45
C SER A 241 1.95 -5.23 6.74
N ALA A 242 0.72 -4.67 6.83
CA ALA A 242 0.50 -3.28 7.19
C ALA A 242 1.00 -2.93 8.62
N ARG A 243 1.16 -3.91 9.49
CA ARG A 243 1.69 -3.74 10.86
C ARG A 243 3.22 -3.70 10.95
N ALA A 244 3.93 -3.98 9.86
CA ALA A 244 5.39 -3.83 9.81
C ALA A 244 5.88 -2.39 10.08
N SER A 245 4.97 -1.41 10.06
CA SER A 245 5.26 -0.01 10.37
C SER A 245 5.62 0.28 11.84
N ARG A 246 5.62 -0.72 12.73
CA ARG A 246 6.09 -0.58 14.12
C ARG A 246 7.58 -0.84 14.32
N TRP A 247 8.34 -1.02 13.26
CA TRP A 247 9.81 -1.01 13.35
C TRP A 247 10.29 0.39 13.75
N ARG A 248 10.39 0.63 15.04
CA ARG A 248 11.26 1.68 15.53
C ARG A 248 12.65 1.06 15.61
N ALA A 249 13.61 1.62 14.87
CA ALA A 249 15.01 1.33 15.13
C ALA A 249 15.27 1.58 16.63
N GLN A 250 15.68 0.54 17.34
CA GLN A 250 16.27 0.67 18.68
C GLN A 250 17.69 1.12 18.54
#